data_446836c8e8eb693ee920e7956a5e2330
#
_entry.id   446836c8e8eb693ee920e7956a5e2330
#
_cell.length_a   1.000
_cell.length_b   1.000
_cell.length_c   1.000
_cell.angle_alpha   90.00
_cell.angle_beta   90.00
_cell.angle_gamma   90.00
#
_symmetry.space_group_name_H-M   'P 1'
#
loop_
_entity.id
_entity.type
_entity.pdbx_description
1 polymer ?
#
loop_
_entity_poly.entity_id
_entity_poly.type
_entity_poly.pdbx_seq_one_letter_code
_entity_poly.pdbx_strand_id
1 'polypeptide(L)'
;CLVPEKEAMERYRDIGAHPIRFPMAANPAFYTPQNLPKEFDVVFIGSRYLNRESYASYLYQHGIDVHVFGPDWLAPATSPEPQKVQPRKRVLWKIKSILRLLRQGSLDEIFWVIGRNLKEITSRLHSAKLPPSNIHPGLTDEEMVKMYSRAKIILNFSETMIFDSKHRGKVRNIIKLRDFEVPMSGGFAITGCQEELHEYYRVGSEIICYRNKQDLLKKVQYYLAHEEEREAIS
;
A
#
# COMPACT_ATOMS: atom_id res chain seq x y z
N CYS A 1 9.40 -7.32 -24.41
CA CYS A 1 9.36 -6.40 -23.26
C CYS A 1 9.32 -7.18 -21.95
N LEU A 2 9.90 -6.63 -20.87
CA LEU A 2 9.83 -7.22 -19.53
C LEU A 2 8.56 -6.72 -18.82
N VAL A 3 7.80 -7.62 -18.23
CA VAL A 3 6.51 -7.30 -17.59
C VAL A 3 6.48 -7.95 -16.21
N PRO A 4 6.38 -7.16 -15.12
CA PRO A 4 6.35 -7.72 -13.77
C PRO A 4 5.02 -8.39 -13.43
N GLU A 5 3.91 -7.90 -13.96
CA GLU A 5 2.56 -8.35 -13.64
C GLU A 5 2.10 -9.44 -14.60
N LYS A 6 1.71 -10.60 -14.08
CA LYS A 6 1.23 -11.76 -14.86
C LYS A 6 0.04 -11.40 -15.76
N GLU A 7 -0.91 -10.67 -15.23
CA GLU A 7 -2.13 -10.28 -15.96
C GLU A 7 -1.89 -9.25 -17.06
N ALA A 8 -0.80 -8.50 -16.99
CA ALA A 8 -0.43 -7.57 -18.04
C ALA A 8 0.11 -8.29 -19.30
N MET A 9 0.56 -9.53 -19.17
CA MET A 9 1.15 -10.31 -20.27
C MET A 9 0.22 -10.43 -21.48
N GLU A 10 -1.07 -10.73 -21.26
CA GLU A 10 -2.05 -10.86 -22.35
C GLU A 10 -2.22 -9.56 -23.12
N ARG A 11 -2.34 -8.45 -22.43
CA ARG A 11 -2.49 -7.12 -23.06
C ARG A 11 -1.31 -6.74 -23.94
N TYR A 12 -0.10 -7.17 -23.58
CA TYR A 12 1.08 -6.95 -24.42
C TYR A 12 1.09 -7.88 -25.64
N ARG A 13 0.56 -9.12 -25.52
CA ARG A 13 0.39 -10.02 -26.66
C ARG A 13 -0.66 -9.50 -27.63
N ASP A 14 -1.77 -8.94 -27.15
CA ASP A 14 -2.86 -8.39 -27.96
C ASP A 14 -2.41 -7.26 -28.89
N ILE A 15 -1.35 -6.54 -28.53
CA ILE A 15 -0.75 -5.48 -29.36
C ILE A 15 0.46 -5.98 -30.18
N GLY A 16 0.65 -7.31 -30.29
CA GLY A 16 1.73 -7.92 -31.08
C GLY A 16 3.11 -7.92 -30.39
N ALA A 17 3.21 -7.59 -29.12
CA ALA A 17 4.47 -7.66 -28.38
C ALA A 17 4.76 -9.09 -27.89
N HIS A 18 6.03 -9.36 -27.62
CA HIS A 18 6.50 -10.62 -26.99
C HIS A 18 6.90 -10.33 -25.54
N PRO A 19 5.96 -10.38 -24.57
CA PRO A 19 6.28 -10.12 -23.19
C PRO A 19 7.01 -11.30 -22.54
N ILE A 20 8.01 -10.97 -21.74
CA ILE A 20 8.69 -11.92 -20.84
C ILE A 20 8.30 -11.51 -19.43
N ARG A 21 7.77 -12.46 -18.66
CA ARG A 21 7.48 -12.20 -17.25
C ARG A 21 8.79 -12.01 -16.49
N PHE A 22 8.91 -10.87 -15.82
CA PHE A 22 10.05 -10.52 -15.00
C PHE A 22 9.53 -10.04 -13.65
N PRO A 23 9.26 -10.96 -12.68
CA PRO A 23 8.73 -10.60 -11.38
C PRO A 23 9.72 -9.70 -10.62
N MET A 24 9.18 -8.91 -9.70
CA MET A 24 10.01 -8.17 -8.76
C MET A 24 10.78 -9.14 -7.87
N ALA A 25 12.00 -8.78 -7.51
CA ALA A 25 12.84 -9.54 -6.60
C ALA A 25 13.67 -8.59 -5.73
N ALA A 26 14.00 -9.02 -4.51
CA ALA A 26 14.93 -8.32 -3.64
C ALA A 26 16.37 -8.79 -3.92
N ASN A 27 17.33 -7.88 -3.74
CA ASN A 27 18.75 -8.21 -3.91
C ASN A 27 19.30 -8.85 -2.62
N PRO A 28 19.69 -10.14 -2.62
CA PRO A 28 20.14 -10.83 -1.41
C PRO A 28 21.46 -10.28 -0.84
N ALA A 29 22.24 -9.56 -1.63
CA ALA A 29 23.46 -8.91 -1.13
C ALA A 29 23.16 -7.62 -0.34
N PHE A 30 21.97 -7.06 -0.49
CA PHE A 30 21.58 -5.82 0.17
C PHE A 30 20.54 -6.07 1.28
N TYR A 31 19.51 -6.86 1.00
CA TYR A 31 18.47 -7.21 1.96
C TYR A 31 18.90 -8.42 2.78
N THR A 32 19.57 -8.15 3.90
CA THR A 32 20.09 -9.19 4.81
C THR A 32 19.55 -8.97 6.22
N PRO A 33 19.30 -10.04 6.98
CA PRO A 33 18.89 -9.93 8.38
C PRO A 33 19.90 -9.11 9.19
N GLN A 34 19.38 -8.17 9.97
CA GLN A 34 20.16 -7.36 10.89
C GLN A 34 19.81 -7.79 12.32
N ASN A 35 20.79 -8.13 13.12
CA ASN A 35 20.55 -8.52 14.52
C ASN A 35 20.36 -7.27 15.40
N LEU A 36 19.20 -6.63 15.27
CA LEU A 36 18.84 -5.40 15.98
C LEU A 36 17.66 -5.65 16.94
N PRO A 37 17.62 -4.98 18.11
CA PRO A 37 16.50 -5.11 19.03
C PRO A 37 15.20 -4.61 18.41
N LYS A 38 14.08 -5.23 18.78
CA LYS A 38 12.74 -4.79 18.38
C LYS A 38 12.36 -3.52 19.15
N GLU A 39 12.14 -2.41 18.44
CA GLU A 39 11.83 -1.09 19.02
C GLU A 39 10.42 -0.64 18.69
N PHE A 40 9.83 -1.19 17.64
CA PHE A 40 8.50 -0.82 17.15
C PHE A 40 7.59 -2.04 17.11
N ASP A 41 6.33 -1.88 17.54
CA ASP A 41 5.35 -2.96 17.43
C ASP A 41 4.95 -3.15 15.97
N VAL A 42 4.47 -2.10 15.30
CA VAL A 42 3.98 -2.17 13.93
C VAL A 42 4.50 -1.00 13.11
N VAL A 43 5.12 -1.29 11.99
CA VAL A 43 5.67 -0.27 11.08
C VAL A 43 5.11 -0.43 9.67
N PHE A 44 4.79 0.70 9.06
CA PHE A 44 4.56 0.82 7.62
C PHE A 44 5.58 1.78 7.00
N ILE A 45 6.24 1.36 5.92
CA ILE A 45 7.19 2.21 5.17
C ILE A 45 6.64 2.45 3.77
N GLY A 46 6.38 3.70 3.43
CA GLY A 46 5.89 4.10 2.10
C GLY A 46 5.04 5.36 2.12
N SER A 47 4.75 5.90 0.94
CA SER A 47 3.95 7.11 0.76
C SER A 47 2.51 6.94 1.26
N ARG A 48 1.87 8.05 1.62
CA ARG A 48 0.43 8.13 1.90
C ARG A 48 -0.36 8.03 0.58
N TYR A 49 -0.86 6.83 0.28
CA TYR A 49 -1.53 6.54 -1.00
C TYR A 49 -2.76 5.64 -0.79
N LEU A 50 -3.83 5.85 -1.54
CA LEU A 50 -5.10 5.09 -1.46
C LEU A 50 -5.64 4.98 -0.02
N ASN A 51 -5.87 3.76 0.44
CA ASN A 51 -6.48 3.46 1.74
C ASN A 51 -5.47 3.30 2.89
N ARG A 52 -4.16 3.52 2.66
CA ARG A 52 -3.09 3.27 3.64
C ARG A 52 -3.32 4.01 4.96
N GLU A 53 -3.66 5.30 4.91
CA GLU A 53 -4.00 6.08 6.10
C GLU A 53 -5.18 5.48 6.85
N SER A 54 -6.19 5.02 6.13
CA SER A 54 -7.39 4.44 6.71
C SER A 54 -7.13 3.10 7.42
N TYR A 55 -6.17 2.31 6.93
CA TYR A 55 -5.72 1.07 7.59
C TYR A 55 -4.88 1.38 8.83
N ALA A 56 -3.89 2.26 8.70
CA ALA A 56 -3.02 2.63 9.82
C ALA A 56 -3.82 3.30 10.96
N SER A 57 -4.71 4.23 10.63
CA SER A 57 -5.59 4.88 11.60
C SER A 57 -6.56 3.88 12.25
N TYR A 58 -7.06 2.89 11.52
CA TYR A 58 -7.94 1.87 12.06
C TYR A 58 -7.21 1.00 13.10
N LEU A 59 -5.98 0.58 12.84
CA LEU A 59 -5.17 -0.15 13.80
C LEU A 59 -4.90 0.70 15.06
N TYR A 60 -4.51 1.95 14.87
CA TYR A 60 -4.26 2.88 15.99
C TYR A 60 -5.49 3.08 16.87
N GLN A 61 -6.70 3.24 16.29
CA GLN A 61 -7.96 3.35 17.03
C GLN A 61 -8.26 2.12 17.89
N HIS A 62 -7.70 0.97 17.55
CA HIS A 62 -7.87 -0.29 18.30
C HIS A 62 -6.67 -0.59 19.21
N GLY A 63 -5.90 0.43 19.57
CA GLY A 63 -4.83 0.33 20.56
C GLY A 63 -3.52 -0.27 20.04
N ILE A 64 -3.33 -0.36 18.74
CA ILE A 64 -2.06 -0.82 18.15
C ILE A 64 -1.14 0.39 17.95
N ASP A 65 0.10 0.30 18.46
CA ASP A 65 1.13 1.30 18.23
C ASP A 65 1.71 1.15 16.81
N VAL A 66 1.16 1.94 15.87
CA VAL A 66 1.53 1.90 14.46
C VAL A 66 2.35 3.13 14.11
N HIS A 67 3.55 2.93 13.62
CA HIS A 67 4.42 3.96 13.09
C HIS A 67 4.46 3.93 11.55
N VAL A 68 4.40 5.10 10.92
CA VAL A 68 4.46 5.24 9.47
C VAL A 68 5.67 6.06 9.05
N PHE A 69 6.43 5.57 8.08
CA PHE A 69 7.61 6.21 7.52
C PHE A 69 7.42 6.47 6.04
N GLY A 70 7.55 7.71 5.60
CA GLY A 70 7.46 8.02 4.19
C GLY A 70 7.02 9.45 3.89
N PRO A 71 7.09 9.86 2.60
CA PRO A 71 6.59 11.16 2.17
C PRO A 71 5.06 11.24 2.33
N ASP A 72 4.54 12.45 2.37
CA ASP A 72 3.12 12.80 2.39
C ASP A 72 2.32 12.38 3.65
N TRP A 73 2.97 11.80 4.66
CA TRP A 73 2.33 11.50 5.95
C TRP A 73 2.38 12.69 6.90
N LEU A 74 3.49 13.39 6.96
CA LEU A 74 3.57 14.67 7.64
C LEU A 74 2.55 15.60 6.95
N ALA A 75 1.66 16.18 7.72
CA ALA A 75 0.49 16.96 7.28
C ALA A 75 0.77 17.82 6.04
N PRO A 76 -0.24 18.31 5.31
CA PRO A 76 -0.11 18.98 4.02
C PRO A 76 0.64 20.30 4.07
N ALA A 77 1.75 20.33 4.76
CA ALA A 77 2.80 21.28 4.56
C ALA A 77 3.53 20.81 3.30
N THR A 78 3.17 21.34 2.16
CA THR A 78 3.91 21.17 0.91
C THR A 78 3.81 19.80 0.22
N SER A 79 2.63 19.39 -0.22
CA SER A 79 2.64 19.01 -1.65
C SER A 79 3.37 20.13 -2.37
N PRO A 80 4.39 19.89 -3.24
CA PRO A 80 4.89 20.94 -4.11
C PRO A 80 3.64 21.55 -4.70
N GLU A 81 3.38 22.83 -4.39
CA GLU A 81 2.16 23.50 -4.85
C GLU A 81 2.02 23.12 -6.32
N PRO A 82 0.95 22.40 -6.73
CA PRO A 82 0.69 22.31 -8.14
C PRO A 82 0.62 23.75 -8.54
N GLN A 83 1.60 24.23 -9.33
CA GLN A 83 1.81 25.62 -9.74
C GLN A 83 0.49 26.34 -9.64
N LYS A 84 0.37 27.39 -8.84
CA LYS A 84 -0.86 28.11 -8.45
C LYS A 84 -1.87 28.16 -9.59
N VAL A 85 -2.52 27.05 -9.86
CA VAL A 85 -3.68 27.04 -10.74
C VAL A 85 -4.75 27.66 -9.90
N GLN A 86 -5.06 28.91 -10.23
CA GLN A 86 -6.07 29.73 -9.55
C GLN A 86 -7.27 28.84 -9.21
N PRO A 87 -7.81 28.88 -7.98
CA PRO A 87 -8.90 28.00 -7.54
C PRO A 87 -10.08 27.97 -8.54
N ARG A 88 -10.33 29.07 -9.23
CA ARG A 88 -11.29 29.16 -10.36
C ARG A 88 -10.96 28.20 -11.52
N LYS A 89 -9.68 28.01 -11.90
CA LYS A 89 -9.29 27.09 -12.96
C LYS A 89 -9.46 25.63 -12.56
N ARG A 90 -9.25 25.30 -11.28
CA ARG A 90 -9.43 23.93 -10.74
C ARG A 90 -10.91 23.53 -10.73
N VAL A 91 -11.80 24.44 -10.35
CA VAL A 91 -13.25 24.23 -10.39
C VAL A 91 -13.73 24.13 -11.84
N LEU A 92 -13.30 25.02 -12.71
CA LEU A 92 -13.61 25.00 -14.15
C LEU A 92 -13.11 23.73 -14.85
N TRP A 93 -11.93 23.23 -14.48
CA TRP A 93 -11.44 21.96 -15.03
C TRP A 93 -12.27 20.77 -14.57
N LYS A 94 -12.65 20.71 -13.27
CA LYS A 94 -13.57 19.68 -12.74
C LYS A 94 -14.93 19.76 -13.44
N ILE A 95 -15.50 20.95 -13.61
CA ILE A 95 -16.79 21.14 -14.31
C ILE A 95 -16.65 20.72 -15.78
N LYS A 96 -15.57 21.09 -16.48
CA LYS A 96 -15.33 20.66 -17.86
C LYS A 96 -15.15 19.14 -17.97
N SER A 97 -14.54 18.50 -17.00
CA SER A 97 -14.41 17.04 -16.96
C SER A 97 -15.75 16.36 -16.75
N ILE A 98 -16.60 16.87 -15.86
CA ILE A 98 -17.96 16.39 -15.64
C ILE A 98 -18.83 16.60 -16.88
N LEU A 99 -18.77 17.79 -17.50
CA LEU A 99 -19.49 18.09 -18.75
C LEU A 99 -19.04 17.20 -19.93
N ARG A 100 -17.74 16.85 -19.97
CA ARG A 100 -17.23 15.91 -20.97
C ARG A 100 -17.78 14.50 -20.74
N LEU A 101 -17.84 14.02 -19.48
CA LEU A 101 -18.42 12.74 -19.11
C LEU A 101 -19.93 12.69 -19.40
N LEU A 102 -20.67 13.78 -19.11
CA LEU A 102 -22.09 13.91 -19.48
C LEU A 102 -22.31 13.85 -21.00
N ARG A 103 -21.40 14.44 -21.77
CA ARG A 103 -21.47 14.44 -23.24
C ARG A 103 -21.16 13.08 -23.86
N GLN A 104 -20.41 12.22 -23.14
CA GLN A 104 -20.07 10.85 -23.55
C GLN A 104 -21.10 9.81 -23.11
N GLY A 105 -22.18 10.23 -22.43
CA GLY A 105 -23.31 9.36 -22.06
C GLY A 105 -23.04 8.33 -20.97
N SER A 106 -21.94 8.43 -20.23
CA SER A 106 -21.57 7.48 -19.20
C SER A 106 -22.01 7.96 -17.81
N LEU A 107 -23.27 7.71 -17.47
CA LEU A 107 -23.81 8.00 -16.13
C LEU A 107 -23.07 7.22 -15.05
N ASP A 108 -22.64 5.99 -15.34
CA ASP A 108 -21.92 5.12 -14.41
C ASP A 108 -20.57 5.71 -13.98
N GLU A 109 -19.84 6.38 -14.89
CA GLU A 109 -18.58 7.07 -14.57
C GLU A 109 -18.81 8.27 -13.65
N ILE A 110 -19.91 8.99 -13.82
CA ILE A 110 -20.28 10.13 -12.98
C ILE A 110 -20.63 9.65 -11.57
N PHE A 111 -21.48 8.62 -11.45
CA PHE A 111 -21.83 8.03 -10.16
C PHE A 111 -20.60 7.45 -9.46
N TRP A 112 -19.68 6.86 -10.21
CA TRP A 112 -18.44 6.34 -9.66
C TRP A 112 -17.51 7.46 -9.11
N VAL A 113 -17.33 8.56 -9.85
CA VAL A 113 -16.52 9.73 -9.41
C VAL A 113 -17.14 10.38 -8.17
N ILE A 114 -18.46 10.55 -8.15
CA ILE A 114 -19.18 11.12 -7.00
C ILE A 114 -19.09 10.18 -5.80
N GLY A 115 -19.37 8.89 -5.97
CA GLY A 115 -19.32 7.89 -4.92
C GLY A 115 -17.92 7.74 -4.29
N ARG A 116 -16.87 7.81 -5.11
CA ARG A 116 -15.48 7.81 -4.64
C ARG A 116 -15.16 9.05 -3.82
N ASN A 117 -15.53 10.24 -4.30
CA ASN A 117 -15.29 11.48 -3.57
C ASN A 117 -16.05 11.53 -2.25
N LEU A 118 -17.29 11.02 -2.21
CA LEU A 118 -18.07 10.91 -0.97
C LEU A 118 -17.43 9.92 0.01
N LYS A 119 -17.03 8.73 -0.45
CA LYS A 119 -16.31 7.75 0.40
C LYS A 119 -14.99 8.33 0.94
N GLU A 120 -14.26 9.05 0.16
CA GLU A 120 -13.00 9.70 0.58
C GLU A 120 -13.26 10.79 1.63
N ILE A 121 -14.30 11.60 1.46
CA ILE A 121 -14.71 12.64 2.42
C ILE A 121 -15.19 11.99 3.71
N THR A 122 -16.06 10.99 3.65
CA THR A 122 -16.60 10.32 4.84
C THR A 122 -15.53 9.54 5.59
N SER A 123 -14.59 8.89 4.90
CA SER A 123 -13.46 8.21 5.56
C SER A 123 -12.53 9.19 6.27
N ARG A 124 -12.30 10.38 5.72
CA ARG A 124 -11.50 11.44 6.35
C ARG A 124 -12.18 12.07 7.56
N LEU A 125 -13.51 12.13 7.57
CA LEU A 125 -14.27 12.71 8.69
C LEU A 125 -14.37 11.77 9.90
N HIS A 126 -14.29 10.45 9.70
CA HIS A 126 -14.47 9.44 10.75
C HIS A 126 -13.16 8.71 11.16
N SER A 127 -12.03 9.06 10.58
CA SER A 127 -10.75 8.45 10.94
C SER A 127 -10.05 9.30 11.99
N ALA A 128 -9.86 8.80 13.21
CA ALA A 128 -8.90 9.39 14.13
C ALA A 128 -7.54 9.37 13.43
N LYS A 129 -6.94 10.53 13.30
CA LYS A 129 -5.64 10.67 12.65
C LYS A 129 -4.57 10.02 13.53
N LEU A 130 -3.56 9.44 12.89
CA LEU A 130 -2.36 9.05 13.62
C LEU A 130 -1.77 10.27 14.33
N PRO A 131 -1.28 10.12 15.58
CA PRO A 131 -0.62 11.22 16.28
C PRO A 131 0.68 11.59 15.54
N PRO A 132 1.10 12.87 15.60
CA PRO A 132 2.33 13.30 14.96
C PRO A 132 3.58 12.53 15.39
N SER A 133 3.61 12.01 16.62
CA SER A 133 4.69 11.16 17.14
C SER A 133 4.87 9.85 16.37
N ASN A 134 3.84 9.35 15.70
CA ASN A 134 3.86 8.09 14.97
C ASN A 134 4.07 8.30 13.46
N ILE A 135 4.29 9.55 13.05
CA ILE A 135 4.51 9.92 11.64
C ILE A 135 5.95 10.37 11.47
N HIS A 136 6.67 9.71 10.59
CA HIS A 136 8.10 9.93 10.38
C HIS A 136 8.43 10.27 8.93
N PRO A 137 9.55 10.94 8.65
CA PRO A 137 10.04 11.15 7.30
C PRO A 137 10.36 9.82 6.60
N GLY A 138 10.60 9.87 5.30
CA GLY A 138 11.08 8.70 4.55
C GLY A 138 12.46 8.25 5.04
N LEU A 139 12.70 6.96 4.90
CA LEU A 139 13.97 6.31 5.24
C LEU A 139 14.85 6.18 3.98
N THR A 140 16.15 6.19 4.15
CA THR A 140 17.09 5.69 3.13
C THR A 140 16.95 4.18 2.98
N ASP A 141 17.54 3.62 1.93
CA ASP A 141 17.45 2.17 1.69
C ASP A 141 18.13 1.37 2.83
N GLU A 142 19.26 1.85 3.35
CA GLU A 142 19.96 1.24 4.48
C GLU A 142 19.17 1.34 5.79
N GLU A 143 18.54 2.47 6.05
CA GLU A 143 17.66 2.64 7.21
C GLU A 143 16.42 1.76 7.11
N MET A 144 15.90 1.55 5.90
CA MET A 144 14.76 0.68 5.66
C MET A 144 15.09 -0.78 5.98
N VAL A 145 16.24 -1.30 5.54
CA VAL A 145 16.69 -2.67 5.90
C VAL A 145 16.83 -2.83 7.42
N LYS A 146 17.43 -1.84 8.10
CA LYS A 146 17.51 -1.84 9.57
C LYS A 146 16.13 -1.82 10.22
N MET A 147 15.19 -1.04 9.67
CA MET A 147 13.82 -0.94 10.19
C MET A 147 13.07 -2.26 10.07
N TYR A 148 13.30 -3.08 9.04
CA TYR A 148 12.69 -4.39 8.90
C TYR A 148 13.07 -5.32 10.07
N SER A 149 14.29 -5.19 10.61
CA SER A 149 14.72 -5.94 11.79
C SER A 149 14.24 -5.32 13.12
N ARG A 150 14.11 -3.98 13.19
CA ARG A 150 13.71 -3.25 14.40
C ARG A 150 12.22 -3.28 14.71
N ALA A 151 11.38 -3.62 13.75
CA ALA A 151 9.94 -3.75 13.93
C ALA A 151 9.55 -5.19 14.22
N LYS A 152 8.55 -5.40 15.10
CA LYS A 152 7.94 -6.72 15.30
C LYS A 152 7.12 -7.14 14.08
N ILE A 153 6.37 -6.19 13.50
CA ILE A 153 5.51 -6.40 12.33
C ILE A 153 5.74 -5.30 11.30
N ILE A 154 6.02 -5.67 10.07
CA ILE A 154 6.04 -4.76 8.91
C ILE A 154 4.76 -4.95 8.11
N LEU A 155 4.01 -3.86 7.94
CA LEU A 155 2.81 -3.85 7.09
C LEU A 155 3.19 -3.59 5.64
N ASN A 156 2.61 -4.35 4.71
CA ASN A 156 2.64 -4.05 3.31
C ASN A 156 1.21 -3.85 2.77
N PHE A 157 0.88 -2.61 2.39
CA PHE A 157 -0.38 -2.29 1.72
C PHE A 157 -0.22 -2.49 0.22
N SER A 158 -0.61 -3.67 -0.24
CA SER A 158 -0.44 -4.13 -1.62
C SER A 158 -1.38 -3.46 -2.62
N GLU A 159 -2.34 -2.66 -2.15
CA GLU A 159 -3.33 -2.00 -2.98
C GLU A 159 -2.69 -1.11 -4.06
N THR A 160 -3.20 -1.23 -5.28
CA THR A 160 -2.89 -0.35 -6.40
C THR A 160 -4.14 -0.02 -7.19
N MET A 161 -4.14 1.11 -7.86
CA MET A 161 -5.23 1.52 -8.75
C MET A 161 -4.91 1.08 -10.17
N ILE A 162 -5.82 0.33 -10.79
CA ILE A 162 -5.70 -0.11 -12.17
C ILE A 162 -6.38 0.90 -13.08
N PHE A 163 -5.66 1.27 -14.13
CA PHE A 163 -6.14 2.14 -15.21
C PHE A 163 -6.10 1.39 -16.53
N ASP A 164 -7.12 0.61 -16.83
CA ASP A 164 -7.32 0.08 -18.17
C ASP A 164 -8.74 0.41 -18.70
N SER A 165 -9.01 0.09 -19.97
CA SER A 165 -10.31 0.37 -20.59
C SER A 165 -11.49 -0.38 -19.96
N LYS A 166 -11.23 -1.53 -19.31
CA LYS A 166 -12.24 -2.38 -18.67
C LYS A 166 -12.33 -2.17 -17.15
N HIS A 167 -11.24 -1.68 -16.51
CA HIS A 167 -11.09 -1.65 -15.06
C HIS A 167 -10.68 -0.29 -14.51
N ARG A 168 -11.09 0.80 -15.17
CA ARG A 168 -10.79 2.17 -14.69
C ARG A 168 -11.21 2.34 -13.24
N GLY A 169 -10.23 2.63 -12.39
CA GLY A 169 -10.44 2.96 -11.00
C GLY A 169 -10.73 1.79 -10.07
N LYS A 170 -10.57 0.54 -10.49
CA LYS A 170 -10.56 -0.60 -9.56
C LYS A 170 -9.29 -0.61 -8.75
N VAL A 171 -9.43 -0.78 -7.44
CA VAL A 171 -8.33 -1.05 -6.53
C VAL A 171 -8.18 -2.55 -6.40
N ARG A 172 -6.98 -3.05 -6.56
CA ARG A 172 -6.63 -4.45 -6.30
C ARG A 172 -5.28 -4.57 -5.59
N ASN A 173 -5.05 -5.71 -4.99
CA ASN A 173 -3.74 -6.07 -4.45
C ASN A 173 -2.86 -6.63 -5.58
N ILE A 174 -1.59 -6.24 -5.58
CA ILE A 174 -0.55 -6.79 -6.45
C ILE A 174 0.70 -7.08 -5.62
N ILE A 175 1.56 -7.95 -6.11
CA ILE A 175 2.90 -8.17 -5.54
C ILE A 175 3.65 -6.83 -5.53
N LYS A 176 4.26 -6.53 -4.41
CA LYS A 176 5.13 -5.38 -4.21
C LYS A 176 6.54 -5.87 -3.88
N LEU A 177 7.52 -5.01 -4.14
CA LEU A 177 8.91 -5.33 -3.82
C LEU A 177 9.10 -5.68 -2.33
N ARG A 178 8.35 -5.04 -1.44
CA ARG A 178 8.35 -5.34 0.01
C ARG A 178 7.92 -6.74 0.40
N ASP A 179 7.16 -7.42 -0.46
CA ASP A 179 6.79 -8.81 -0.21
C ASP A 179 8.03 -9.73 -0.24
N PHE A 180 9.12 -9.27 -0.85
CA PHE A 180 10.42 -9.96 -0.91
C PHE A 180 11.47 -9.32 -0.01
N GLU A 181 11.54 -7.99 0.06
CA GLU A 181 12.52 -7.25 0.83
C GLU A 181 12.44 -7.56 2.33
N VAL A 182 11.21 -7.57 2.87
CA VAL A 182 10.98 -7.75 4.31
C VAL A 182 11.37 -9.16 4.76
N PRO A 183 10.86 -10.26 4.16
CA PRO A 183 11.28 -11.61 4.54
C PRO A 183 12.77 -11.84 4.31
N MET A 184 13.35 -11.35 3.21
CA MET A 184 14.78 -11.50 2.94
C MET A 184 15.66 -10.79 3.97
N SER A 185 15.16 -9.74 4.61
CA SER A 185 15.82 -9.02 5.70
C SER A 185 15.53 -9.62 7.09
N GLY A 186 14.89 -10.80 7.19
CA GLY A 186 14.50 -11.40 8.47
C GLY A 186 13.42 -10.60 9.20
N GLY A 187 12.55 -9.93 8.47
CA GLY A 187 11.42 -9.17 9.01
C GLY A 187 10.10 -9.91 8.83
N PHE A 188 9.22 -9.80 9.82
CA PHE A 188 7.89 -10.39 9.75
C PHE A 188 6.93 -9.48 8.96
N ALA A 189 6.42 -9.97 7.82
CA ALA A 189 5.54 -9.23 6.93
C ALA A 189 4.06 -9.63 7.07
N ILE A 190 3.16 -8.63 7.16
CA ILE A 190 1.72 -8.83 6.93
C ILE A 190 1.32 -8.01 5.70
N THR A 191 0.92 -8.69 4.62
CA THR A 191 0.63 -8.10 3.31
C THR A 191 -0.82 -8.30 2.88
N GLY A 192 -1.29 -7.55 1.86
CA GLY A 192 -2.62 -7.75 1.29
C GLY A 192 -2.71 -9.08 0.55
N CYS A 193 -3.76 -9.88 0.83
CA CYS A 193 -3.95 -11.17 0.15
C CYS A 193 -4.18 -11.00 -1.35
N GLN A 194 -3.51 -11.84 -2.14
CA GLN A 194 -3.65 -11.97 -3.58
C GLN A 194 -3.17 -13.35 -4.04
N GLU A 195 -3.67 -13.82 -5.17
CA GLU A 195 -3.39 -15.18 -5.66
C GLU A 195 -1.90 -15.39 -6.00
N GLU A 196 -1.24 -14.39 -6.56
CA GLU A 196 0.16 -14.48 -7.00
C GLU A 196 1.14 -14.73 -5.83
N LEU A 197 0.76 -14.43 -4.56
CA LEU A 197 1.57 -14.76 -3.38
C LEU A 197 1.86 -16.26 -3.27
N HIS A 198 0.91 -17.10 -3.65
CA HIS A 198 1.06 -18.57 -3.59
C HIS A 198 2.10 -19.13 -4.58
N GLU A 199 2.56 -18.33 -5.55
CA GLU A 199 3.64 -18.72 -6.46
C GLU A 199 5.02 -18.60 -5.79
N TYR A 200 5.13 -17.81 -4.71
CA TYR A 200 6.40 -17.50 -4.03
C TYR A 200 6.45 -18.01 -2.60
N TYR A 201 5.29 -18.12 -1.93
CA TYR A 201 5.21 -18.40 -0.50
C TYR A 201 4.11 -19.41 -0.16
N ARG A 202 4.36 -20.20 0.86
CA ARG A 202 3.30 -20.91 1.60
C ARG A 202 2.63 -19.91 2.53
N VAL A 203 1.53 -19.32 2.05
CA VAL A 203 0.77 -18.30 2.79
C VAL A 203 0.24 -18.90 4.11
N GLY A 204 0.52 -18.23 5.20
CA GLY A 204 0.20 -18.67 6.57
C GLY A 204 1.37 -19.28 7.33
N SER A 205 2.48 -19.64 6.66
CA SER A 205 3.67 -20.21 7.29
C SER A 205 5.00 -19.56 6.87
N GLU A 206 5.03 -18.88 5.72
CA GLU A 206 6.21 -18.13 5.23
C GLU A 206 5.92 -16.64 5.05
N ILE A 207 4.66 -16.30 4.86
CA ILE A 207 4.18 -14.93 4.82
C ILE A 207 2.73 -14.90 5.30
N ILE A 208 2.36 -13.81 5.98
CA ILE A 208 0.98 -13.61 6.45
C ILE A 208 0.28 -12.60 5.56
N CYS A 209 -0.94 -12.93 5.13
CA CYS A 209 -1.73 -11.98 4.35
C CYS A 209 -3.09 -11.68 4.99
N TYR A 210 -3.62 -10.47 4.74
CA TYR A 210 -4.92 -9.99 5.22
C TYR A 210 -5.87 -9.67 4.06
N ARG A 211 -7.19 -9.84 4.28
CA ARG A 211 -8.24 -9.58 3.29
C ARG A 211 -8.95 -8.23 3.48
N ASN A 212 -9.02 -7.75 4.70
CA ASN A 212 -9.70 -6.50 5.06
C ASN A 212 -9.15 -5.95 6.39
N LYS A 213 -9.64 -4.79 6.84
CA LYS A 213 -9.16 -4.12 8.06
C LYS A 213 -9.37 -4.95 9.33
N GLN A 214 -10.49 -5.64 9.44
CA GLN A 214 -10.82 -6.47 10.60
C GLN A 214 -9.90 -7.69 10.67
N ASP A 215 -9.64 -8.33 9.53
CA ASP A 215 -8.71 -9.44 9.41
C ASP A 215 -7.27 -9.00 9.70
N LEU A 216 -6.87 -7.82 9.19
CA LEU A 216 -5.58 -7.23 9.52
C LEU A 216 -5.43 -6.99 11.03
N LEU A 217 -6.42 -6.36 11.67
CA LEU A 217 -6.38 -6.11 13.12
C LEU A 217 -6.22 -7.40 13.91
N LYS A 218 -7.02 -8.43 13.61
CA LYS A 218 -6.94 -9.74 14.29
C LYS A 218 -5.54 -10.35 14.17
N LYS A 219 -4.96 -10.32 12.97
CA LYS A 219 -3.61 -10.86 12.73
C LYS A 219 -2.53 -10.07 13.42
N VAL A 220 -2.61 -8.73 13.38
CA VAL A 220 -1.67 -7.88 14.12
C VAL A 220 -1.73 -8.18 15.61
N GLN A 221 -2.92 -8.21 16.21
CA GLN A 221 -3.09 -8.53 17.63
C GLN A 221 -2.54 -9.93 17.97
N TYR A 222 -2.83 -10.92 17.14
CA TYR A 222 -2.37 -12.29 17.32
C TYR A 222 -0.85 -12.35 17.31
N TYR A 223 -0.19 -11.86 16.27
CA TYR A 223 1.27 -11.96 16.14
C TYR A 223 2.05 -11.00 17.05
N LEU A 224 1.44 -9.96 17.58
CA LEU A 224 2.04 -9.20 18.69
C LEU A 224 2.08 -10.01 20.00
N ALA A 225 1.08 -10.85 20.23
CA ALA A 225 0.99 -11.72 21.42
C ALA A 225 1.73 -13.06 21.28
N HIS A 226 2.03 -13.51 20.06
CA HIS A 226 2.66 -14.83 19.79
C HIS A 226 4.04 -14.63 19.15
N GLU A 227 5.01 -14.28 19.98
CA GLU A 227 6.37 -13.95 19.54
C GLU A 227 7.08 -15.13 18.87
N GLU A 228 7.00 -16.31 19.48
CA GLU A 228 7.68 -17.51 18.95
C GLU A 228 7.19 -17.87 17.52
N GLU A 229 5.88 -17.80 17.30
CA GLU A 229 5.32 -18.06 15.97
C GLU A 229 5.71 -16.98 14.96
N ARG A 230 5.73 -15.71 15.41
CA ARG A 230 6.16 -14.59 14.57
C ARG A 230 7.61 -14.74 14.14
N GLU A 231 8.51 -15.03 15.07
CA GLU A 231 9.94 -15.21 14.80
C GLU A 231 10.21 -16.47 13.94
N ALA A 232 9.40 -17.51 14.06
CA ALA A 232 9.52 -18.70 13.20
C ALA A 232 9.14 -18.44 11.73
N ILE A 233 8.39 -17.37 11.45
CA ILE A 233 7.96 -16.97 10.10
C ILE A 233 8.91 -15.90 9.51
N SER A 234 9.70 -15.22 10.34
CA SER A 234 10.57 -14.09 9.96
C SER A 234 11.80 -14.46 9.14
#